data_f50977d29c5b351e008215468140cb45
#
_entry.id   f50977d29c5b351e008215468140cb45
#
_cell.length_a   1.000
_cell.length_b   1.000
_cell.length_c   1.000
_cell.angle_alpha   90.00
_cell.angle_beta   90.00
_cell.angle_gamma   90.00
#
_symmetry.space_group_name_H-M   'P 1'
#
loop_
_entity.id
_entity.type
_entity.pdbx_description
1 polymer ?
#
loop_
_entity_poly.entity_id
_entity_poly.type
_entity_poly.pdbx_seq_one_letter_code
_entity_poly.pdbx_strand_id
1 'polypeptide(L)'
;MDFLVDQAGTPGAATAHELSLVLLADLPRWLEAQDAPTRAWVAATGFKAERHQVLLLPSADGTPRRAALGLGALPSLDALELWHVAGLPDRLPAGTRWRVTNELTVAAASALALGWAYGSYRFDTYKSSTQPASVRARLIAPSAVDHTHVLQLAGATALARDLVNTPASDMTPERLAAEAIRIAREHGAAPQEILGDELRRGFPAIHAVG
;
A
#
# COMPACT_ATOMS: atom_id res chain seq x y z
N MET A 1 -7.52 0.48 10.82
CA MET A 1 -7.51 0.70 9.34
C MET A 1 -7.16 -0.62 8.67
N ASP A 2 -7.81 -0.95 7.55
CA ASP A 2 -7.46 -2.14 6.74
C ASP A 2 -6.48 -1.73 5.64
N PHE A 3 -5.27 -2.29 5.67
CA PHE A 3 -4.20 -2.00 4.71
C PHE A 3 -4.24 -2.86 3.45
N LEU A 4 -5.30 -3.65 3.26
CA LEU A 4 -5.52 -4.49 2.07
C LEU A 4 -4.38 -5.49 1.79
N VAL A 5 -3.65 -5.89 2.80
CA VAL A 5 -2.59 -6.90 2.75
C VAL A 5 -2.98 -8.07 3.63
N ASP A 6 -3.24 -9.21 3.02
CA ASP A 6 -3.58 -10.45 3.69
C ASP A 6 -2.30 -11.26 3.97
N GLN A 7 -2.29 -11.99 5.09
CA GLN A 7 -1.18 -12.88 5.42
C GLN A 7 -1.15 -14.07 4.45
N ALA A 8 0.04 -14.60 4.18
CA ALA A 8 0.20 -15.85 3.45
C ALA A 8 -0.60 -16.99 4.16
N GLY A 9 -1.33 -17.77 3.36
CA GLY A 9 -2.20 -18.83 3.91
C GLY A 9 -3.59 -18.40 4.33
N THR A 10 -3.97 -17.14 4.19
CA THR A 10 -5.35 -16.66 4.43
C THR A 10 -6.36 -17.48 3.61
N PRO A 11 -7.56 -17.81 4.16
CA PRO A 11 -8.63 -18.48 3.41
C PRO A 11 -8.94 -17.74 2.10
N GLY A 12 -9.00 -18.47 0.98
CA GLY A 12 -9.16 -17.91 -0.36
C GLY A 12 -7.85 -17.58 -1.09
N ALA A 13 -6.67 -17.80 -0.48
CA ALA A 13 -5.38 -17.64 -1.17
C ALA A 13 -5.24 -18.58 -2.38
N ALA A 14 -5.84 -19.75 -2.33
CA ALA A 14 -5.82 -20.72 -3.44
C ALA A 14 -6.58 -20.24 -4.70
N THR A 15 -7.54 -19.33 -4.54
CA THR A 15 -8.31 -18.71 -5.63
C THR A 15 -7.85 -17.30 -5.97
N ALA A 16 -6.69 -16.88 -5.46
CA ALA A 16 -6.13 -15.57 -5.75
C ALA A 16 -5.78 -15.43 -7.22
N HIS A 17 -6.00 -14.24 -7.73
CA HIS A 17 -5.58 -13.83 -9.07
C HIS A 17 -4.04 -13.71 -9.11
N GLU A 18 -3.47 -13.84 -10.29
CA GLU A 18 -2.04 -13.82 -10.50
C GLU A 18 -1.57 -12.46 -11.02
N LEU A 19 -0.56 -11.90 -10.36
CA LEU A 19 0.09 -10.66 -10.76
C LEU A 19 1.54 -10.95 -11.15
N SER A 20 1.88 -10.65 -12.40
CA SER A 20 3.27 -10.71 -12.89
C SER A 20 3.89 -9.32 -12.84
N LEU A 21 5.07 -9.20 -12.26
CA LEU A 21 5.90 -8.00 -12.30
C LEU A 21 6.84 -8.14 -13.50
N VAL A 22 6.77 -7.22 -14.47
CA VAL A 22 7.47 -7.34 -15.75
C VAL A 22 8.41 -6.15 -15.93
N LEU A 23 9.71 -6.41 -15.97
CA LEU A 23 10.72 -5.43 -16.33
C LEU A 23 10.67 -5.16 -17.85
N LEU A 24 11.00 -3.95 -18.28
CA LEU A 24 11.05 -3.61 -19.68
C LEU A 24 12.00 -4.54 -20.46
N ALA A 25 13.17 -4.84 -19.87
CA ALA A 25 14.17 -5.74 -20.47
C ALA A 25 13.68 -7.19 -20.55
N ASP A 26 12.81 -7.63 -19.63
CA ASP A 26 12.32 -9.02 -19.58
C ASP A 26 11.03 -9.22 -20.37
N LEU A 27 10.45 -8.18 -20.94
CA LEU A 27 9.19 -8.28 -21.69
C LEU A 27 9.23 -9.33 -22.81
N PRO A 28 10.29 -9.43 -23.63
CA PRO A 28 10.35 -10.47 -24.68
C PRO A 28 10.29 -11.89 -24.10
N ARG A 29 11.09 -12.16 -23.08
CA ARG A 29 11.12 -13.46 -22.40
C ARG A 29 9.78 -13.79 -21.72
N TRP A 30 9.16 -12.79 -21.07
CA TRP A 30 7.86 -12.96 -20.46
C TRP A 30 6.78 -13.29 -21.49
N LEU A 31 6.83 -12.66 -22.69
CA LEU A 31 5.93 -12.94 -23.80
C LEU A 31 6.10 -14.34 -24.37
N GLU A 32 7.33 -14.84 -24.48
CA GLU A 32 7.60 -16.22 -24.94
C GLU A 32 6.93 -17.28 -24.06
N ALA A 33 6.82 -17.01 -22.75
CA ALA A 33 6.16 -17.89 -21.80
C ALA A 33 4.62 -17.81 -21.84
N GLN A 34 4.03 -16.86 -22.60
CA GLN A 34 2.59 -16.72 -22.72
C GLN A 34 2.02 -17.54 -23.87
N ASP A 35 0.73 -17.90 -23.75
CA ASP A 35 -0.04 -18.51 -24.85
C ASP A 35 -0.31 -17.53 -26.00
N ALA A 36 -0.71 -18.03 -27.15
CA ALA A 36 -0.97 -17.21 -28.32
C ALA A 36 -2.07 -16.16 -28.11
N PRO A 37 -3.22 -16.46 -27.47
CA PRO A 37 -4.24 -15.46 -27.14
C PRO A 37 -3.71 -14.33 -26.25
N THR A 38 -2.92 -14.65 -25.23
CA THR A 38 -2.31 -13.65 -24.34
C THR A 38 -1.36 -12.74 -25.10
N ARG A 39 -0.49 -13.30 -25.96
CA ARG A 39 0.40 -12.49 -26.81
C ARG A 39 -0.37 -11.54 -27.72
N ALA A 40 -1.43 -12.03 -28.36
CA ALA A 40 -2.28 -11.22 -29.21
C ALA A 40 -2.95 -10.06 -28.42
N TRP A 41 -3.42 -10.34 -27.20
CA TRP A 41 -4.01 -9.35 -26.32
C TRP A 41 -2.99 -8.28 -25.89
N VAL A 42 -1.79 -8.69 -25.50
CA VAL A 42 -0.67 -7.78 -25.17
C VAL A 42 -0.37 -6.82 -26.34
N ALA A 43 -0.28 -7.38 -27.56
CA ALA A 43 -0.04 -6.58 -28.76
C ALA A 43 -1.19 -5.61 -29.04
N ALA A 44 -2.44 -6.05 -28.94
CA ALA A 44 -3.62 -5.24 -29.19
C ALA A 44 -3.79 -4.10 -28.17
N THR A 45 -3.39 -4.32 -26.92
CA THR A 45 -3.50 -3.31 -25.83
C THR A 45 -2.28 -2.39 -25.76
N GLY A 46 -1.23 -2.67 -26.52
CA GLY A 46 -0.01 -1.85 -26.53
C GLY A 46 0.77 -1.88 -25.21
N PHE A 47 0.71 -3.00 -24.46
CA PHE A 47 1.49 -3.15 -23.24
C PHE A 47 2.98 -3.28 -23.56
N LYS A 48 3.78 -2.39 -23.00
CA LYS A 48 5.25 -2.32 -23.23
C LYS A 48 6.05 -2.51 -21.95
N ALA A 49 5.42 -2.95 -20.86
CA ALA A 49 6.04 -3.02 -19.53
C ALA A 49 6.63 -1.67 -19.04
N GLU A 50 6.10 -0.55 -19.53
CA GLU A 50 6.47 0.77 -19.03
C GLU A 50 6.11 0.90 -17.55
N ARG A 51 6.84 1.76 -16.84
CA ARG A 51 6.64 1.97 -15.40
C ARG A 51 5.18 2.30 -15.10
N HIS A 52 4.60 1.59 -14.14
CA HIS A 52 3.20 1.72 -13.71
C HIS A 52 2.15 1.32 -14.77
N GLN A 53 2.51 0.78 -15.91
CA GLN A 53 1.54 0.24 -16.85
C GLN A 53 0.93 -1.05 -16.28
N VAL A 54 -0.40 -1.11 -16.18
CA VAL A 54 -1.13 -2.30 -15.70
C VAL A 54 -1.92 -2.87 -16.87
N LEU A 55 -1.77 -4.16 -17.11
CA LEU A 55 -2.52 -4.93 -18.09
C LEU A 55 -3.32 -6.02 -17.38
N LEU A 56 -4.64 -6.00 -17.54
CA LEU A 56 -5.50 -7.10 -17.14
C LEU A 56 -5.55 -8.13 -18.26
N LEU A 57 -5.35 -9.39 -17.91
CA LEU A 57 -5.34 -10.52 -18.83
C LEU A 57 -6.62 -11.32 -18.60
N PRO A 58 -7.54 -11.34 -19.59
CA PRO A 58 -8.79 -12.09 -19.47
C PRO A 58 -8.54 -13.59 -19.56
N SER A 59 -9.31 -14.36 -18.81
CA SER A 59 -9.44 -15.82 -18.98
C SER A 59 -10.41 -16.13 -20.14
N ALA A 60 -10.56 -17.40 -20.47
CA ALA A 60 -11.45 -17.83 -21.54
C ALA A 60 -12.94 -17.42 -21.33
N ASP A 61 -13.35 -17.23 -20.07
CA ASP A 61 -14.67 -16.74 -19.69
C ASP A 61 -14.79 -15.19 -19.68
N GLY A 62 -13.73 -14.50 -20.12
CA GLY A 62 -13.66 -13.03 -20.12
C GLY A 62 -13.34 -12.41 -18.75
N THR A 63 -13.27 -13.19 -17.68
CA THR A 63 -12.96 -12.68 -16.34
C THR A 63 -11.46 -12.41 -16.22
N PRO A 64 -11.00 -11.21 -15.78
CA PRO A 64 -9.59 -10.93 -15.59
C PRO A 64 -9.07 -11.64 -14.33
N ARG A 65 -8.37 -12.76 -14.51
CA ARG A 65 -7.77 -13.56 -13.42
C ARG A 65 -6.26 -13.41 -13.33
N ARG A 66 -5.66 -12.76 -14.31
CA ARG A 66 -4.22 -12.46 -14.36
C ARG A 66 -4.02 -10.98 -14.65
N ALA A 67 -2.93 -10.44 -14.18
CA ALA A 67 -2.50 -9.08 -14.51
C ALA A 67 -0.97 -9.02 -14.67
N ALA A 68 -0.50 -8.06 -15.44
CA ALA A 68 0.90 -7.69 -15.52
C ALA A 68 1.08 -6.23 -15.10
N LEU A 69 2.09 -5.97 -14.27
CA LEU A 69 2.56 -4.63 -13.92
C LEU A 69 3.90 -4.38 -14.60
N GLY A 70 3.97 -3.37 -15.45
CA GLY A 70 5.21 -2.87 -16.01
C GLY A 70 6.02 -2.10 -14.96
N LEU A 71 7.30 -2.43 -14.84
CA LEU A 71 8.24 -1.79 -13.93
C LEU A 71 9.21 -0.83 -14.65
N GLY A 72 9.13 -0.75 -15.99
CA GLY A 72 10.03 0.09 -16.77
C GLY A 72 11.46 -0.42 -16.75
N ALA A 73 12.41 0.50 -16.85
CA ALA A 73 13.85 0.22 -16.92
C ALA A 73 14.50 -0.08 -15.54
N LEU A 74 13.77 -0.76 -14.65
CA LEU A 74 14.34 -1.23 -13.38
C LEU A 74 15.41 -2.30 -13.67
N PRO A 75 16.59 -2.29 -13.01
CA PRO A 75 17.68 -3.21 -13.36
C PRO A 75 17.39 -4.68 -12.97
N SER A 76 16.64 -4.89 -11.88
CA SER A 76 16.18 -6.20 -11.43
C SER A 76 15.01 -6.06 -10.47
N LEU A 77 14.34 -7.16 -10.11
CA LEU A 77 13.29 -7.16 -9.10
C LEU A 77 13.82 -6.83 -7.70
N ASP A 78 15.11 -7.00 -7.43
CA ASP A 78 15.72 -6.61 -6.14
C ASP A 78 15.74 -5.10 -5.93
N ALA A 79 15.67 -4.32 -7.02
CA ALA A 79 15.56 -2.87 -6.98
C ALA A 79 14.11 -2.38 -6.85
N LEU A 80 13.16 -3.29 -6.57
CA LEU A 80 11.75 -2.93 -6.38
C LEU A 80 11.59 -2.03 -5.15
N GLU A 81 11.01 -0.87 -5.36
CA GLU A 81 10.64 0.07 -4.32
C GLU A 81 9.14 0.09 -4.12
N LEU A 82 8.71 0.50 -2.94
CA LEU A 82 7.29 0.57 -2.56
C LEU A 82 6.44 1.40 -3.54
N TRP A 83 6.99 2.46 -4.14
CA TRP A 83 6.27 3.34 -5.07
C TRP A 83 5.96 2.71 -6.43
N HIS A 84 6.63 1.61 -6.80
CA HIS A 84 6.32 0.89 -8.04
C HIS A 84 4.94 0.21 -8.00
N VAL A 85 4.44 -0.12 -6.80
CA VAL A 85 3.24 -0.92 -6.60
C VAL A 85 2.11 -0.22 -5.85
N ALA A 86 2.38 0.95 -5.25
CA ALA A 86 1.43 1.66 -4.41
C ALA A 86 0.09 2.01 -5.09
N GLY A 87 0.07 2.13 -6.42
CA GLY A 87 -1.16 2.39 -7.17
C GLY A 87 -2.04 1.16 -7.46
N LEU A 88 -1.58 -0.06 -7.16
CA LEU A 88 -2.27 -1.30 -7.54
C LEU A 88 -3.62 -1.51 -6.83
N PRO A 89 -3.80 -1.19 -5.53
CA PRO A 89 -5.10 -1.38 -4.86
C PRO A 89 -6.30 -0.75 -5.59
N ASP A 90 -6.07 0.36 -6.30
CA ASP A 90 -7.11 1.12 -7.00
C ASP A 90 -7.20 0.78 -8.50
N ARG A 91 -6.21 0.09 -9.05
CA ARG A 91 -6.11 -0.19 -10.49
C ARG A 91 -6.48 -1.61 -10.87
N LEU A 92 -6.52 -2.48 -9.88
CA LEU A 92 -6.96 -3.86 -10.04
C LEU A 92 -8.45 -3.99 -9.72
N PRO A 93 -9.15 -4.99 -10.27
CA PRO A 93 -10.57 -5.18 -10.05
C PRO A 93 -10.94 -5.23 -8.57
N ALA A 94 -11.99 -4.50 -8.22
CA ALA A 94 -12.47 -4.40 -6.85
C ALA A 94 -12.89 -5.77 -6.29
N GLY A 95 -12.66 -6.00 -5.00
CA GLY A 95 -13.05 -7.24 -4.31
C GLY A 95 -12.19 -8.45 -4.63
N THR A 96 -11.12 -8.28 -5.43
CA THR A 96 -10.23 -9.38 -5.80
C THR A 96 -9.02 -9.49 -4.87
N ARG A 97 -8.45 -10.69 -4.78
CA ARG A 97 -7.19 -10.98 -4.10
C ARG A 97 -6.13 -11.34 -5.13
N TRP A 98 -4.94 -10.81 -4.95
CA TRP A 98 -3.83 -10.95 -5.90
C TRP A 98 -2.60 -11.54 -5.22
N ARG A 99 -1.93 -12.43 -5.92
CA ARG A 99 -0.65 -13.01 -5.53
C ARG A 99 0.37 -12.72 -6.62
N VAL A 100 1.54 -12.22 -6.25
CA VAL A 100 2.65 -12.06 -7.18
C VAL A 100 3.23 -13.44 -7.52
N THR A 101 3.46 -13.68 -8.81
CA THR A 101 4.00 -14.96 -9.33
C THR A 101 5.51 -14.98 -9.44
N ASN A 102 6.14 -13.80 -9.39
CA ASN A 102 7.61 -13.69 -9.42
C ASN A 102 8.23 -14.16 -8.10
N GLU A 103 9.39 -14.82 -8.20
CA GLU A 103 10.26 -14.99 -7.04
C GLU A 103 10.84 -13.65 -6.62
N LEU A 104 10.73 -13.33 -5.36
CA LEU A 104 11.18 -12.06 -4.78
C LEU A 104 12.11 -12.33 -3.61
N THR A 105 13.15 -11.52 -3.50
CA THR A 105 13.94 -11.45 -2.25
C THR A 105 13.05 -10.90 -1.12
N VAL A 106 13.45 -11.14 0.13
CA VAL A 106 12.73 -10.62 1.30
C VAL A 106 12.56 -9.10 1.23
N ALA A 107 13.59 -8.40 0.76
CA ALA A 107 13.56 -6.95 0.60
C ALA A 107 12.52 -6.49 -0.44
N ALA A 108 12.51 -7.11 -1.63
CA ALA A 108 11.56 -6.81 -2.68
C ALA A 108 10.11 -7.18 -2.29
N ALA A 109 9.93 -8.32 -1.63
CA ALA A 109 8.63 -8.75 -1.10
C ALA A 109 8.10 -7.79 -0.03
N SER A 110 8.97 -7.29 0.86
CA SER A 110 8.61 -6.28 1.86
C SER A 110 8.26 -4.94 1.23
N ALA A 111 9.02 -4.50 0.20
CA ALA A 111 8.71 -3.30 -0.55
C ALA A 111 7.36 -3.40 -1.29
N LEU A 112 7.05 -4.58 -1.86
CA LEU A 112 5.74 -4.87 -2.46
C LEU A 112 4.61 -4.73 -1.44
N ALA A 113 4.74 -5.38 -0.28
CA ALA A 113 3.70 -5.37 0.75
C ALA A 113 3.51 -3.97 1.36
N LEU A 114 4.59 -3.26 1.67
CA LEU A 114 4.55 -1.88 2.16
C LEU A 114 3.95 -0.93 1.13
N GLY A 115 4.35 -1.03 -0.14
CA GLY A 115 3.81 -0.21 -1.22
C GLY A 115 2.30 -0.40 -1.36
N TRP A 116 1.82 -1.65 -1.32
CA TRP A 116 0.41 -1.96 -1.34
C TRP A 116 -0.34 -1.36 -0.14
N ALA A 117 0.21 -1.54 1.07
CA ALA A 117 -0.35 -1.00 2.30
C ALA A 117 -0.42 0.53 2.28
N TYR A 118 0.64 1.20 1.82
CA TYR A 118 0.66 2.66 1.71
C TYR A 118 -0.32 3.19 0.65
N GLY A 119 -0.47 2.46 -0.45
CA GLY A 119 -1.46 2.75 -1.49
C GLY A 119 -2.90 2.52 -1.05
N SER A 120 -3.11 1.69 -0.03
CA SER A 120 -4.43 1.43 0.53
C SER A 120 -4.97 2.55 1.41
N TYR A 121 -4.10 3.44 1.91
CA TYR A 121 -4.48 4.54 2.79
C TYR A 121 -5.52 5.47 2.16
N ARG A 122 -6.51 5.85 2.95
CA ARG A 122 -7.52 6.87 2.63
C ARG A 122 -7.80 7.72 3.86
N PHE A 123 -7.93 9.01 3.64
CA PHE A 123 -8.39 9.96 4.65
C PHE A 123 -9.81 10.40 4.29
N ASP A 124 -10.78 9.74 4.91
CA ASP A 124 -12.20 9.94 4.58
C ASP A 124 -13.00 10.58 5.73
N THR A 125 -12.30 11.07 6.79
CA THR A 125 -12.91 11.59 8.01
C THR A 125 -13.93 12.72 7.76
N TYR A 126 -13.69 13.54 6.75
CA TYR A 126 -14.53 14.69 6.40
C TYR A 126 -15.37 14.50 5.16
N LYS A 127 -15.35 13.29 4.59
CA LYS A 127 -16.17 13.00 3.41
C LYS A 127 -17.55 12.49 3.84
N SER A 128 -18.59 13.21 3.46
CA SER A 128 -19.96 12.70 3.51
C SER A 128 -20.21 11.79 2.32
N SER A 129 -19.78 10.52 2.38
CA SER A 129 -20.09 9.56 1.34
C SER A 129 -21.34 8.79 1.68
N THR A 130 -22.35 8.87 0.83
CA THR A 130 -23.53 8.00 0.85
C THR A 130 -23.27 6.65 0.17
N GLN A 131 -22.10 6.50 -0.46
CA GLN A 131 -21.71 5.24 -1.09
C GLN A 131 -20.88 4.40 -0.13
N PRO A 132 -21.12 3.07 -0.06
CA PRO A 132 -20.26 2.18 0.69
C PRO A 132 -18.82 2.28 0.19
N ALA A 133 -17.87 2.22 1.12
CA ALA A 133 -16.45 2.20 0.75
C ALA A 133 -16.21 1.15 -0.34
N SER A 134 -15.65 1.56 -1.48
CA SER A 134 -15.38 0.63 -2.57
C SER A 134 -14.44 -0.47 -2.07
N VAL A 135 -14.87 -1.72 -2.24
CA VAL A 135 -14.03 -2.88 -1.91
C VAL A 135 -12.89 -2.90 -2.92
N ARG A 136 -11.68 -2.58 -2.49
CA ARG A 136 -10.48 -2.53 -3.35
C ARG A 136 -9.79 -3.89 -3.45
N ALA A 137 -8.85 -4.00 -4.38
CA ALA A 137 -8.02 -5.18 -4.54
C ALA A 137 -7.10 -5.39 -3.32
N ARG A 138 -6.91 -6.64 -2.91
CA ARG A 138 -6.06 -7.04 -1.77
C ARG A 138 -4.84 -7.80 -2.26
N LEU A 139 -3.72 -7.62 -1.61
CA LEU A 139 -2.51 -8.42 -1.81
C LEU A 139 -2.51 -9.60 -0.82
N ILE A 140 -2.18 -10.78 -1.29
CA ILE A 140 -1.70 -11.86 -0.45
C ILE A 140 -0.18 -11.71 -0.38
N ALA A 141 0.31 -11.33 0.79
CA ALA A 141 1.74 -11.12 0.99
C ALA A 141 2.53 -12.41 0.75
N PRO A 142 3.71 -12.34 0.10
CA PRO A 142 4.62 -13.47 0.03
C PRO A 142 4.97 -13.99 1.43
N SER A 143 5.15 -15.30 1.58
CA SER A 143 5.40 -15.94 2.88
C SER A 143 6.69 -15.47 3.58
N ALA A 144 7.64 -14.94 2.81
CA ALA A 144 8.90 -14.40 3.35
C ALA A 144 8.73 -13.03 4.05
N VAL A 145 7.56 -12.40 3.94
CA VAL A 145 7.30 -11.06 4.51
C VAL A 145 6.92 -11.18 5.97
N ASP A 146 7.56 -10.39 6.82
CA ASP A 146 7.05 -10.15 8.18
C ASP A 146 5.79 -9.26 8.08
N HIS A 147 4.64 -9.90 8.04
CA HIS A 147 3.35 -9.26 7.92
C HIS A 147 3.05 -8.31 9.09
N THR A 148 3.45 -8.69 10.30
CA THR A 148 3.26 -7.84 11.50
C THR A 148 4.05 -6.55 11.37
N HIS A 149 5.32 -6.64 10.97
CA HIS A 149 6.15 -5.46 10.76
C HIS A 149 5.62 -4.54 9.66
N VAL A 150 5.15 -5.10 8.54
CA VAL A 150 4.51 -4.32 7.47
C VAL A 150 3.30 -3.55 7.98
N LEU A 151 2.42 -4.20 8.76
CA LEU A 151 1.24 -3.53 9.31
C LEU A 151 1.59 -2.46 10.33
N GLN A 152 2.62 -2.67 11.16
CA GLN A 152 3.12 -1.67 12.10
C GLN A 152 3.64 -0.42 11.38
N LEU A 153 4.48 -0.58 10.35
CA LEU A 153 4.98 0.54 9.55
C LEU A 153 3.85 1.26 8.80
N ALA A 154 2.92 0.51 8.23
CA ALA A 154 1.76 1.08 7.55
C ALA A 154 0.88 1.87 8.52
N GLY A 155 0.65 1.35 9.74
CA GLY A 155 -0.10 2.01 10.79
C GLY A 155 0.55 3.31 11.26
N ALA A 156 1.85 3.29 11.51
CA ALA A 156 2.61 4.48 11.91
C ALA A 156 2.58 5.57 10.83
N THR A 157 2.73 5.16 9.56
CA THR A 157 2.67 6.09 8.43
C THR A 157 1.25 6.65 8.24
N ALA A 158 0.22 5.81 8.37
CA ALA A 158 -1.17 6.24 8.28
C ALA A 158 -1.51 7.25 9.38
N LEU A 159 -1.08 7.01 10.62
CA LEU A 159 -1.25 7.92 11.74
C LEU A 159 -0.60 9.28 11.45
N ALA A 160 0.65 9.30 10.99
CA ALA A 160 1.32 10.55 10.64
C ALA A 160 0.55 11.32 9.54
N ARG A 161 0.04 10.60 8.54
CA ARG A 161 -0.77 11.18 7.47
C ARG A 161 -2.11 11.70 7.97
N ASP A 162 -2.76 11.00 8.90
CA ASP A 162 -4.01 11.44 9.53
C ASP A 162 -3.80 12.74 10.32
N LEU A 163 -2.70 12.85 11.10
CA LEU A 163 -2.36 14.06 11.83
C LEU A 163 -2.13 15.26 10.89
N VAL A 164 -1.42 15.04 9.76
CA VAL A 164 -1.14 16.09 8.77
C VAL A 164 -2.41 16.47 7.98
N ASN A 165 -3.26 15.50 7.65
CA ASN A 165 -4.47 15.72 6.85
C ASN A 165 -5.64 16.28 7.67
N THR A 166 -5.59 16.18 8.99
CA THR A 166 -6.61 16.77 9.87
C THR A 166 -6.49 18.30 9.84
N PRO A 167 -7.58 19.04 9.52
CA PRO A 167 -7.56 20.49 9.48
C PRO A 167 -7.12 21.12 10.81
N ALA A 168 -6.47 22.28 10.76
CA ALA A 168 -5.97 22.99 11.94
C ALA A 168 -7.07 23.35 12.95
N SER A 169 -8.33 23.49 12.50
CA SER A 169 -9.48 23.68 13.39
C SER A 169 -9.73 22.50 14.33
N ASP A 170 -9.33 21.31 13.92
CA ASP A 170 -9.56 20.07 14.67
C ASP A 170 -8.26 19.50 15.24
N MET A 171 -7.12 19.77 14.58
CA MET A 171 -5.78 19.41 15.07
C MET A 171 -5.18 20.59 15.84
N THR A 172 -5.75 20.87 17.01
CA THR A 172 -5.22 21.86 17.93
C THR A 172 -3.98 21.33 18.66
N PRO A 173 -3.18 22.18 19.33
CA PRO A 173 -2.06 21.73 20.15
C PRO A 173 -2.47 20.69 21.21
N GLU A 174 -3.63 20.86 21.85
CA GLU A 174 -4.16 19.91 22.83
C GLU A 174 -4.49 18.57 22.17
N ARG A 175 -5.07 18.58 20.97
CA ARG A 175 -5.38 17.35 20.24
C ARG A 175 -4.12 16.59 19.85
N LEU A 176 -3.09 17.29 19.38
CA LEU A 176 -1.81 16.68 19.06
C LEU A 176 -1.14 16.08 20.29
N ALA A 177 -1.15 16.79 21.42
CA ALA A 177 -0.64 16.29 22.69
C ALA A 177 -1.41 15.05 23.16
N ALA A 178 -2.74 15.05 23.07
CA ALA A 178 -3.57 13.91 23.43
C ALA A 178 -3.24 12.67 22.59
N GLU A 179 -3.02 12.81 21.28
CA GLU A 179 -2.60 11.70 20.41
C GLU A 179 -1.20 11.19 20.78
N ALA A 180 -0.25 12.07 21.06
CA ALA A 180 1.09 11.68 21.53
C ALA A 180 1.03 10.91 22.85
N ILE A 181 0.21 11.34 23.80
CA ILE A 181 0.00 10.68 25.09
C ILE A 181 -0.64 9.31 24.88
N ARG A 182 -1.65 9.21 24.01
CA ARG A 182 -2.31 7.94 23.68
C ARG A 182 -1.30 6.92 23.15
N ILE A 183 -0.50 7.31 22.16
CA ILE A 183 0.53 6.44 21.55
C ILE A 183 1.57 6.03 22.61
N ALA A 184 2.06 6.98 23.41
CA ALA A 184 3.04 6.68 24.43
C ALA A 184 2.52 5.61 25.41
N ARG A 185 1.28 5.73 25.87
CA ARG A 185 0.64 4.76 26.78
C ARG A 185 0.45 3.38 26.13
N GLU A 186 0.02 3.34 24.87
CA GLU A 186 -0.13 2.09 24.12
C GLU A 186 1.18 1.32 23.98
N HIS A 187 2.31 2.04 23.95
CA HIS A 187 3.66 1.46 23.89
C HIS A 187 4.37 1.38 25.24
N GLY A 188 3.65 1.54 26.35
CA GLY A 188 4.20 1.37 27.71
C GLY A 188 5.12 2.51 28.17
N ALA A 189 5.13 3.64 27.46
CA ALA A 189 5.86 4.83 27.90
C ALA A 189 5.04 5.65 28.91
N ALA A 190 5.74 6.40 29.76
CA ALA A 190 5.16 7.34 30.75
C ALA A 190 5.32 8.79 30.22
N PRO A 191 4.34 9.32 29.49
CA PRO A 191 4.42 10.68 28.96
C PRO A 191 4.27 11.71 30.08
N GLN A 192 5.02 12.82 29.94
CA GLN A 192 4.86 14.00 30.79
C GLN A 192 4.36 15.15 29.92
N GLU A 193 3.33 15.84 30.39
CA GLU A 193 2.77 17.03 29.76
C GLU A 193 3.02 18.24 30.64
N ILE A 194 3.49 19.34 30.05
CA ILE A 194 3.78 20.60 30.76
C ILE A 194 2.85 21.66 30.17
N LEU A 195 1.98 22.22 31.00
CA LEU A 195 0.92 23.14 30.59
C LEU A 195 0.84 24.39 31.49
N GLY A 196 0.11 25.40 31.05
CA GLY A 196 -0.27 26.57 31.80
C GLY A 196 0.92 27.34 32.37
N ASP A 197 0.88 27.64 33.68
CA ASP A 197 1.94 28.42 34.33
C ASP A 197 3.29 27.75 34.40
N GLU A 198 3.35 26.44 34.37
CA GLU A 198 4.60 25.68 34.32
C GLU A 198 5.24 25.82 32.94
N LEU A 199 4.42 25.72 31.87
CA LEU A 199 4.87 25.96 30.50
C LEU A 199 5.38 27.39 30.34
N ARG A 200 4.64 28.38 30.84
CA ARG A 200 5.01 29.80 30.78
C ARG A 200 6.35 30.08 31.46
N ARG A 201 6.60 29.44 32.59
CA ARG A 201 7.84 29.68 33.37
C ARG A 201 9.03 28.90 32.77
N GLY A 202 8.80 27.65 32.37
CA GLY A 202 9.86 26.77 31.89
C GLY A 202 10.17 26.93 30.39
N PHE A 203 9.17 27.29 29.59
CA PHE A 203 9.25 27.31 28.12
C PHE A 203 8.50 28.53 27.54
N PRO A 204 8.92 29.79 27.90
CA PRO A 204 8.15 30.98 27.57
C PRO A 204 8.02 31.22 26.05
N ALA A 205 8.98 30.80 25.24
CA ALA A 205 8.90 30.93 23.78
C ALA A 205 7.80 30.01 23.19
N ILE A 206 7.66 28.78 23.70
CA ILE A 206 6.60 27.85 23.28
C ILE A 206 5.24 28.39 23.69
N HIS A 207 5.13 28.87 24.95
CA HIS A 207 3.88 29.46 25.46
C HIS A 207 3.44 30.70 24.66
N ALA A 208 4.36 31.47 24.10
CA ALA A 208 4.04 32.66 23.32
C ALA A 208 3.51 32.36 21.91
N VAL A 209 3.76 31.16 21.38
CA VAL A 209 3.35 30.77 20.03
C VAL A 209 2.03 29.98 20.04
N GLY A 210 1.73 29.24 21.05
CA GLY A 210 0.59 28.36 21.16
C GLY A 210 -0.05 28.38 22.52
#